data_ea284e499e867938efe0ba862821c2c0
#
_entry.id   ea284e499e867938efe0ba862821c2c0
#
_cell.length_a   1.000
_cell.length_b   1.000
_cell.length_c   1.000
_cell.angle_alpha   90.00
_cell.angle_beta   90.00
_cell.angle_gamma   90.00
#
_symmetry.space_group_name_H-M   'P 1'
#
loop_
_entity.id
_entity.type
_entity.pdbx_description
1 polymer ?
#
loop_
_entity_poly.entity_id
_entity_poly.type
_entity_poly.pdbx_seq_one_letter_code
_entity_poly.pdbx_strand_id
1 'polypeptide(L)'
;MNAITIRTTGEAEIFISSETIRPGHLIELDDDQSIHRYAAGHTKLFADGTNAAGSDPRTDHVAVIDHATGLMWAVKSIGDSDGDPMSQADCDKACRELRLLGYDDWGMPTRAELAALVDDTRHEPAIDTSLFPGVLPRWHWTSTPCAWSSASAWGVYFGHGYVSSLRRLSYGFALAVRRAGQ
;
A
#
# COMPACT_ATOMS: atom_id res chain seq x y z
N MET A 1 -23.87 29.44 19.41
CA MET A 1 -23.76 28.04 18.95
C MET A 1 -24.25 28.02 17.50
N ASN A 2 -23.36 27.84 16.56
CA ASN A 2 -23.72 27.74 15.15
C ASN A 2 -23.99 26.26 14.83
N ALA A 3 -25.23 25.93 14.51
CA ALA A 3 -25.61 24.58 14.10
C ALA A 3 -25.42 24.47 12.57
N ILE A 4 -24.72 23.44 12.12
CA ILE A 4 -24.65 23.05 10.71
C ILE A 4 -25.72 21.99 10.50
N THR A 5 -26.68 22.25 9.62
CA THR A 5 -27.68 21.27 9.25
C THR A 5 -27.36 20.71 7.86
N ILE A 6 -27.08 19.41 7.80
CA ILE A 6 -26.78 18.71 6.56
C ILE A 6 -27.98 17.80 6.26
N ARG A 7 -28.54 17.91 5.05
CA ARG A 7 -29.60 17.01 4.56
C ARG A 7 -29.04 16.14 3.46
N THR A 8 -29.18 14.83 3.62
CA THR A 8 -28.81 13.85 2.59
C THR A 8 -30.08 13.16 2.07
N THR A 9 -30.15 12.89 0.79
CA THR A 9 -31.18 12.06 0.15
C THR A 9 -30.54 10.75 -0.30
N GLY A 10 -30.13 9.91 0.65
CA GLY A 10 -29.44 8.64 0.40
C GLY A 10 -28.44 8.31 1.51
N GLU A 11 -27.83 7.12 1.45
CA GLU A 11 -26.73 6.75 2.35
C GLU A 11 -25.47 7.56 1.98
N ALA A 12 -25.12 8.53 2.82
CA ALA A 12 -23.89 9.30 2.66
C ALA A 12 -23.23 9.50 4.02
N GLU A 13 -21.94 9.16 4.12
CA GLU A 13 -21.10 9.53 5.25
C GLU A 13 -20.41 10.87 4.93
N ILE A 14 -20.52 11.82 5.87
CA ILE A 14 -19.95 13.16 5.71
C ILE A 14 -18.83 13.32 6.73
N PHE A 15 -17.61 13.53 6.26
CA PHE A 15 -16.47 13.91 7.08
C PHE A 15 -16.29 15.42 7.07
N ILE A 16 -16.30 16.04 8.25
CA ILE A 16 -15.99 17.46 8.42
C ILE A 16 -14.58 17.55 9.01
N SER A 17 -13.63 18.05 8.23
CA SER A 17 -12.30 18.40 8.77
C SER A 17 -12.38 19.73 9.54
N SER A 18 -11.50 19.89 10.55
CA SER A 18 -11.50 21.05 11.46
C SER A 18 -10.95 22.35 10.83
N GLU A 19 -10.83 22.44 9.52
CA GLU A 19 -10.46 23.69 8.87
C GLU A 19 -11.67 24.63 8.80
N THR A 20 -11.43 25.86 9.20
CA THR A 20 -12.40 26.92 9.48
C THR A 20 -13.35 27.17 8.30
N ILE A 21 -14.60 26.74 8.42
CA ILE A 21 -15.67 27.13 7.50
C ILE A 21 -16.04 28.57 7.79
N ARG A 22 -15.87 29.46 6.81
CA ARG A 22 -16.32 30.84 6.92
C ARG A 22 -17.85 30.91 6.82
N PRO A 23 -18.56 31.65 7.70
CA PRO A 23 -20.00 31.81 7.62
C PRO A 23 -20.42 32.44 6.29
N GLY A 24 -21.38 31.86 5.60
CA GLY A 24 -22.01 32.44 4.41
C GLY A 24 -21.52 31.89 3.05
N HIS A 25 -20.66 30.88 3.04
CA HIS A 25 -20.29 30.20 1.80
C HIS A 25 -21.20 28.99 1.56
N LEU A 26 -22.06 29.05 0.55
CA LEU A 26 -22.78 27.90 0.02
C LEU A 26 -21.82 27.14 -0.88
N ILE A 27 -21.53 25.89 -0.56
CA ILE A 27 -20.84 24.99 -1.47
C ILE A 27 -21.92 24.43 -2.41
N GLU A 28 -22.03 24.96 -3.61
CA GLU A 28 -22.74 24.30 -4.69
C GLU A 28 -21.89 23.10 -5.12
N LEU A 29 -22.42 21.91 -4.89
CA LEU A 29 -21.81 20.68 -5.40
C LEU A 29 -22.26 20.55 -6.86
N ASP A 30 -21.33 20.79 -7.78
CA ASP A 30 -21.54 20.52 -9.20
C ASP A 30 -21.65 19.02 -9.40
N ASP A 31 -22.71 18.55 -10.04
CA ASP A 31 -23.05 17.13 -10.22
C ASP A 31 -22.00 16.32 -11.00
N ASP A 32 -20.99 16.97 -11.58
CA ASP A 32 -19.96 16.37 -12.41
C ASP A 32 -18.56 16.30 -11.72
N GLN A 33 -18.45 16.79 -10.49
CA GLN A 33 -17.26 16.53 -9.67
C GLN A 33 -17.51 15.23 -8.92
N SER A 34 -17.03 14.11 -9.48
CA SER A 34 -16.90 12.87 -8.73
C SER A 34 -16.06 13.17 -7.48
N ILE A 35 -16.73 13.42 -6.35
CA ILE A 35 -16.11 13.39 -5.04
C ILE A 35 -15.49 12.00 -4.94
N HIS A 36 -14.19 11.90 -5.15
CA HIS A 36 -13.45 10.69 -4.83
C HIS A 36 -13.68 10.47 -3.33
N ARG A 37 -14.70 9.68 -3.00
CA ARG A 37 -14.91 9.18 -1.65
C ARG A 37 -13.67 8.36 -1.32
N TYR A 38 -12.77 8.95 -0.59
CA TYR A 38 -11.78 8.19 0.16
C TYR A 38 -12.51 7.51 1.33
N ALA A 39 -13.45 6.61 0.99
CA ALA A 39 -13.95 5.65 1.95
C ALA A 39 -12.75 4.82 2.39
N ALA A 40 -12.72 4.42 3.67
CA ALA A 40 -11.79 3.44 4.17
C ALA A 40 -11.69 2.29 3.17
N GLY A 41 -10.61 2.23 2.38
CA GLY A 41 -10.51 1.33 1.24
C GLY A 41 -9.23 1.54 0.47
N HIS A 42 -9.18 0.96 -0.68
CA HIS A 42 -8.01 0.98 -1.56
C HIS A 42 -8.36 1.63 -2.91
N THR A 43 -7.35 2.24 -3.53
CA THR A 43 -7.42 2.68 -4.94
C THR A 43 -6.37 1.94 -5.74
N LYS A 44 -6.77 1.27 -6.81
CA LYS A 44 -5.90 0.62 -7.79
C LYS A 44 -5.39 1.65 -8.79
N LEU A 45 -4.10 1.62 -9.08
CA LEU A 45 -3.44 2.51 -10.04
C LEU A 45 -2.88 1.69 -11.21
N PHE A 46 -3.20 2.09 -12.43
CA PHE A 46 -2.80 1.39 -13.65
C PHE A 46 -1.61 2.07 -14.31
N ALA A 47 -0.88 1.33 -15.15
CA ALA A 47 0.32 1.81 -15.81
C ALA A 47 0.09 3.00 -16.75
N ASP A 48 -1.14 3.16 -17.26
CA ASP A 48 -1.55 4.27 -18.10
C ASP A 48 -1.92 5.55 -17.33
N GLY A 49 -1.79 5.52 -16.00
CA GLY A 49 -2.13 6.62 -15.09
C GLY A 49 -3.60 6.67 -14.67
N THR A 50 -4.45 5.77 -15.17
CA THR A 50 -5.83 5.68 -14.69
C THR A 50 -5.92 5.02 -13.32
N ASN A 51 -7.06 5.18 -12.64
CA ASN A 51 -7.30 4.58 -11.34
C ASN A 51 -8.71 3.98 -11.24
N ALA A 52 -8.91 3.11 -10.26
CA ALA A 52 -10.19 2.52 -9.94
C ALA A 52 -10.29 2.21 -8.44
N ALA A 53 -11.52 1.99 -7.96
CA ALA A 53 -11.75 1.53 -6.59
C ALA A 53 -11.06 0.17 -6.35
N GLY A 54 -10.66 -0.12 -5.11
CA GLY A 54 -10.05 -1.40 -4.74
C GLY A 54 -10.94 -2.61 -5.06
N SER A 55 -12.26 -2.42 -5.10
CA SER A 55 -13.26 -3.44 -5.49
C SER A 55 -13.37 -3.67 -7.00
N ASP A 56 -12.71 -2.88 -7.85
CA ASP A 56 -12.68 -3.11 -9.29
C ASP A 56 -12.10 -4.51 -9.59
N PRO A 57 -12.71 -5.33 -10.43
CA PRO A 57 -12.28 -6.71 -10.67
C PRO A 57 -10.98 -6.83 -11.46
N ARG A 58 -10.48 -5.76 -12.07
CA ARG A 58 -9.21 -5.78 -12.83
C ARG A 58 -8.03 -6.06 -11.91
N THR A 59 -7.06 -6.82 -12.40
CA THR A 59 -5.85 -7.23 -11.68
C THR A 59 -4.56 -6.80 -12.37
N ASP A 60 -4.64 -6.01 -13.43
CA ASP A 60 -3.51 -5.47 -14.20
C ASP A 60 -2.99 -4.12 -13.67
N HIS A 61 -3.49 -3.67 -12.51
CA HIS A 61 -2.96 -2.50 -11.82
C HIS A 61 -1.52 -2.75 -11.34
N VAL A 62 -0.74 -1.69 -11.23
CA VAL A 62 0.69 -1.73 -10.90
C VAL A 62 1.00 -1.21 -9.49
N ALA A 63 0.06 -0.47 -8.91
CA ALA A 63 0.16 -0.01 -7.52
C ALA A 63 -1.22 0.07 -6.87
N VAL A 64 -1.23 0.09 -5.53
CA VAL A 64 -2.43 0.27 -4.70
C VAL A 64 -2.16 1.35 -3.65
N ILE A 65 -3.08 2.29 -3.50
CA ILE A 65 -3.11 3.20 -2.35
C ILE A 65 -4.01 2.58 -1.28
N ASP A 66 -3.47 2.44 -0.07
CA ASP A 66 -4.24 2.18 1.13
C ASP A 66 -4.56 3.52 1.82
N HIS A 67 -5.81 3.91 1.81
CA HIS A 67 -6.26 5.18 2.39
C HIS A 67 -6.24 5.19 3.92
N ALA A 68 -6.28 4.02 4.57
CA ALA A 68 -6.22 3.94 6.02
C ALA A 68 -4.82 4.28 6.56
N THR A 69 -3.77 3.88 5.82
CA THR A 69 -2.37 4.11 6.22
C THR A 69 -1.72 5.28 5.48
N GLY A 70 -2.32 5.74 4.38
CA GLY A 70 -1.74 6.73 3.47
C GLY A 70 -0.51 6.19 2.73
N LEU A 71 -0.39 4.87 2.59
CA LEU A 71 0.70 4.21 1.87
C LEU A 71 0.28 3.83 0.45
N MET A 72 1.23 3.95 -0.47
CA MET A 72 1.13 3.41 -1.82
C MET A 72 2.09 2.24 -1.95
N TRP A 73 1.60 1.11 -2.42
CA TRP A 73 2.32 -0.15 -2.56
C TRP A 73 2.49 -0.52 -4.03
N ALA A 74 3.68 -0.94 -4.42
CA ALA A 74 3.82 -1.76 -5.62
C ALA A 74 3.15 -3.12 -5.36
N VAL A 75 2.52 -3.71 -6.38
CA VAL A 75 1.69 -4.92 -6.18
C VAL A 75 2.36 -6.21 -6.62
N LYS A 76 3.67 -6.13 -6.93
CA LYS A 76 4.46 -7.26 -7.42
C LYS A 76 5.72 -7.44 -6.59
N SER A 77 6.04 -8.69 -6.25
CA SER A 77 7.33 -9.05 -5.66
C SER A 77 8.48 -8.68 -6.58
N ILE A 78 9.51 -8.05 -6.02
CA ILE A 78 10.71 -7.63 -6.73
C ILE A 78 11.82 -8.63 -6.41
N GLY A 79 12.31 -9.33 -7.43
CA GLY A 79 13.49 -10.16 -7.43
C GLY A 79 14.62 -9.51 -8.24
N ASP A 80 15.67 -10.25 -8.53
CA ASP A 80 16.73 -9.84 -9.44
C ASP A 80 16.29 -9.81 -10.92
N SER A 81 17.23 -9.64 -11.86
CA SER A 81 16.91 -9.59 -13.30
C SER A 81 16.25 -10.85 -13.85
N ASP A 82 16.50 -12.00 -13.22
CA ASP A 82 15.96 -13.29 -13.62
C ASP A 82 14.67 -13.64 -12.84
N GLY A 83 14.29 -12.76 -11.89
CA GLY A 83 13.12 -12.93 -11.03
C GLY A 83 13.40 -13.78 -9.79
N ASP A 84 14.67 -14.01 -9.47
CA ASP A 84 15.09 -14.80 -8.32
C ASP A 84 15.18 -13.97 -7.03
N PRO A 85 15.08 -14.61 -5.86
CA PRO A 85 15.14 -13.90 -4.58
C PRO A 85 16.54 -13.37 -4.30
N MET A 86 16.63 -12.22 -3.64
CA MET A 86 17.84 -11.44 -3.39
C MET A 86 18.18 -11.36 -1.90
N SER A 87 19.41 -10.90 -1.59
CA SER A 87 19.78 -10.50 -0.23
C SER A 87 18.96 -9.27 0.22
N GLN A 88 18.92 -9.03 1.54
CA GLN A 88 18.21 -7.86 2.08
C GLN A 88 18.74 -6.53 1.53
N ALA A 89 20.07 -6.41 1.32
CA ALA A 89 20.69 -5.19 0.81
C ALA A 89 20.34 -4.95 -0.67
N ASP A 90 20.29 -6.02 -1.48
CA ASP A 90 19.91 -5.91 -2.89
C ASP A 90 18.42 -5.59 -3.04
N CYS A 91 17.55 -6.15 -2.18
CA CYS A 91 16.15 -5.81 -2.11
C CYS A 91 15.93 -4.33 -1.76
N ASP A 92 16.68 -3.80 -0.79
CA ASP A 92 16.60 -2.39 -0.40
C ASP A 92 17.07 -1.46 -1.54
N LYS A 93 18.12 -1.85 -2.24
CA LYS A 93 18.60 -1.16 -3.44
C LYS A 93 17.54 -1.17 -4.54
N ALA A 94 16.97 -2.34 -4.84
CA ALA A 94 15.95 -2.49 -5.88
C ALA A 94 14.71 -1.63 -5.60
N CYS A 95 14.27 -1.52 -4.34
CA CYS A 95 13.18 -0.61 -3.98
C CYS A 95 13.53 0.86 -4.27
N ARG A 96 14.72 1.32 -3.89
CA ARG A 96 15.15 2.71 -4.13
C ARG A 96 15.38 3.04 -5.62
N GLU A 97 15.73 2.06 -6.42
CA GLU A 97 15.93 2.20 -7.86
C GLU A 97 14.62 2.05 -8.65
N LEU A 98 13.54 1.62 -8.01
CA LEU A 98 12.24 1.48 -8.67
C LEU A 98 11.75 2.82 -9.22
N ARG A 99 11.31 2.80 -10.47
CA ARG A 99 10.66 3.94 -11.14
C ARG A 99 9.29 3.46 -11.61
N LEU A 100 8.28 3.68 -10.79
CA LEU A 100 6.93 3.21 -11.07
C LEU A 100 5.98 4.40 -10.98
N LEU A 101 5.11 4.57 -11.99
CA LEU A 101 4.14 5.67 -12.09
C LEU A 101 4.79 7.07 -12.03
N GLY A 102 6.05 7.20 -12.45
CA GLY A 102 6.80 8.45 -12.41
C GLY A 102 7.39 8.83 -11.05
N TYR A 103 7.18 8.01 -10.01
CA TYR A 103 7.76 8.22 -8.69
C TYR A 103 9.14 7.57 -8.55
N ASP A 104 10.01 8.19 -7.75
CA ASP A 104 11.38 7.76 -7.49
C ASP A 104 11.72 7.65 -5.98
N ASP A 105 10.72 7.82 -5.12
CA ASP A 105 10.82 7.79 -3.66
C ASP A 105 10.32 6.46 -3.04
N TRP A 106 10.34 5.39 -3.83
CA TRP A 106 10.04 4.05 -3.36
C TRP A 106 11.11 3.54 -2.39
N GLY A 107 10.68 2.83 -1.36
CA GLY A 107 11.57 2.21 -0.38
C GLY A 107 11.08 0.86 0.10
N MET A 108 11.91 0.19 0.88
CA MET A 108 11.53 -1.07 1.51
C MET A 108 10.68 -0.79 2.75
N PRO A 109 9.53 -1.48 2.96
CA PRO A 109 8.63 -1.25 4.07
C PRO A 109 9.28 -1.58 5.41
N THR A 110 8.80 -0.98 6.48
CA THR A 110 9.05 -1.43 7.84
C THR A 110 8.37 -2.78 8.11
N ARG A 111 8.79 -3.45 9.18
CA ARG A 111 8.14 -4.69 9.64
C ARG A 111 6.65 -4.50 9.91
N ALA A 112 6.27 -3.41 10.54
CA ALA A 112 4.88 -3.12 10.89
C ALA A 112 4.02 -2.91 9.63
N GLU A 113 4.53 -2.13 8.67
CA GLU A 113 3.85 -1.87 7.40
C GLU A 113 3.64 -3.17 6.61
N LEU A 114 4.70 -3.96 6.42
CA LEU A 114 4.60 -5.18 5.63
C LEU A 114 3.75 -6.26 6.30
N ALA A 115 3.86 -6.42 7.62
CA ALA A 115 3.06 -7.38 8.38
C ALA A 115 1.56 -7.04 8.38
N ALA A 116 1.21 -5.76 8.25
CA ALA A 116 -0.18 -5.32 8.16
C ALA A 116 -0.89 -5.77 6.86
N LEU A 117 -0.15 -6.19 5.85
CA LEU A 117 -0.71 -6.74 4.61
C LEU A 117 -1.09 -8.23 4.73
N VAL A 118 -0.71 -8.91 5.82
CA VAL A 118 -1.03 -10.33 6.02
C VAL A 118 -2.53 -10.47 6.26
N ASP A 119 -3.14 -11.37 5.50
CA ASP A 119 -4.53 -11.80 5.66
C ASP A 119 -4.53 -13.24 6.20
N ASP A 120 -4.80 -13.38 7.49
CA ASP A 120 -4.82 -14.68 8.20
C ASP A 120 -5.94 -15.63 7.72
N THR A 121 -6.86 -15.13 6.89
CA THR A 121 -7.92 -15.96 6.27
C THR A 121 -7.46 -16.60 4.97
N ARG A 122 -6.25 -16.27 4.48
CA ARG A 122 -5.68 -16.73 3.20
C ARG A 122 -4.34 -17.43 3.42
N HIS A 123 -3.93 -18.22 2.45
CA HIS A 123 -2.61 -18.86 2.39
C HIS A 123 -2.17 -19.03 0.94
N GLU A 124 -0.85 -19.06 0.71
CA GLU A 124 -0.19 -19.29 -0.59
C GLU A 124 -0.69 -18.43 -1.77
N PRO A 125 -0.78 -17.07 -1.61
CA PRO A 125 -0.23 -16.25 -0.57
C PRO A 125 -1.25 -15.81 0.50
N ALA A 126 -0.77 -15.54 1.72
CA ALA A 126 -1.50 -14.97 2.84
C ALA A 126 -1.64 -13.43 2.71
N ILE A 127 -2.25 -12.98 1.62
CA ILE A 127 -2.48 -11.57 1.27
C ILE A 127 -3.67 -11.49 0.31
N ASP A 128 -4.33 -10.34 0.25
CA ASP A 128 -5.41 -10.15 -0.73
C ASP A 128 -4.87 -10.04 -2.17
N THR A 129 -5.00 -11.11 -2.93
CA THR A 129 -4.52 -11.19 -4.32
C THR A 129 -5.35 -10.37 -5.30
N SER A 130 -6.52 -9.87 -4.91
CA SER A 130 -7.27 -8.91 -5.74
C SER A 130 -6.62 -7.53 -5.73
N LEU A 131 -5.91 -7.19 -4.63
CA LEU A 131 -5.14 -5.96 -4.46
C LEU A 131 -3.65 -6.17 -4.79
N PHE A 132 -3.11 -7.36 -4.51
CA PHE A 132 -1.69 -7.70 -4.66
C PHE A 132 -1.48 -8.92 -5.57
N PRO A 133 -1.86 -8.85 -6.86
CA PRO A 133 -1.90 -10.02 -7.75
C PRO A 133 -0.52 -10.60 -8.07
N GLY A 134 0.55 -9.86 -7.87
CA GLY A 134 1.92 -10.28 -8.19
C GLY A 134 2.78 -10.60 -6.97
N VAL A 135 2.21 -10.68 -5.77
CA VAL A 135 2.96 -11.03 -4.56
C VAL A 135 3.10 -12.55 -4.46
N LEU A 136 4.36 -13.00 -4.36
CA LEU A 136 4.71 -14.42 -4.27
C LEU A 136 4.55 -14.96 -2.85
N PRO A 137 4.18 -16.24 -2.64
CA PRO A 137 4.12 -16.90 -1.34
C PRO A 137 5.53 -17.25 -0.83
N ARG A 138 6.37 -16.25 -0.65
CA ARG A 138 7.77 -16.33 -0.29
C ARG A 138 8.12 -15.31 0.80
N TRP A 139 9.36 -15.35 1.30
CA TRP A 139 9.91 -14.34 2.20
C TRP A 139 10.08 -13.00 1.49
N HIS A 140 9.58 -11.94 2.16
CA HIS A 140 9.79 -10.55 1.76
C HIS A 140 10.50 -9.79 2.86
N TRP A 141 11.52 -9.05 2.49
CA TRP A 141 12.36 -8.31 3.39
C TRP A 141 11.70 -7.02 3.89
N THR A 142 12.10 -6.60 5.08
CA THR A 142 11.73 -5.30 5.64
C THR A 142 12.98 -4.46 5.90
N SER A 143 12.80 -3.14 6.02
CA SER A 143 13.85 -2.20 6.42
C SER A 143 14.18 -2.28 7.92
N THR A 144 13.32 -2.89 8.74
CA THR A 144 13.47 -2.95 10.20
C THR A 144 14.63 -3.89 10.58
N PRO A 145 15.67 -3.37 11.28
CA PRO A 145 16.78 -4.20 11.76
C PRO A 145 16.32 -5.11 12.90
N CYS A 146 17.02 -6.22 13.09
CA CYS A 146 16.85 -7.07 14.25
C CYS A 146 17.63 -6.47 15.44
N ALA A 147 16.94 -6.17 16.55
CA ALA A 147 17.55 -5.44 17.68
C ALA A 147 18.70 -6.20 18.37
N TRP A 148 18.70 -7.53 18.31
CA TRP A 148 19.71 -8.38 18.96
C TRP A 148 20.77 -8.92 18.00
N SER A 149 20.68 -8.59 16.71
CA SER A 149 21.64 -9.09 15.70
C SER A 149 21.72 -8.14 14.52
N SER A 150 22.83 -7.45 14.37
CA SER A 150 23.10 -6.60 13.19
C SER A 150 23.20 -7.39 11.87
N ALA A 151 23.51 -8.70 11.96
CA ALA A 151 23.55 -9.61 10.81
C ALA A 151 22.17 -10.10 10.36
N SER A 152 21.09 -9.68 11.06
CA SER A 152 19.71 -10.11 10.78
C SER A 152 18.79 -8.91 10.54
N ALA A 153 17.71 -9.13 9.79
CA ALA A 153 16.61 -8.19 9.60
C ALA A 153 15.29 -8.95 9.65
N TRP A 154 14.21 -8.22 9.84
CA TRP A 154 12.87 -8.80 9.83
C TRP A 154 12.39 -9.06 8.40
N GLY A 155 11.64 -10.15 8.24
CA GLY A 155 10.94 -10.49 7.02
C GLY A 155 9.53 -11.00 7.30
N VAL A 156 8.68 -10.96 6.28
CA VAL A 156 7.33 -11.51 6.27
C VAL A 156 7.26 -12.62 5.23
N TYR A 157 6.74 -13.78 5.62
CA TYR A 157 6.52 -14.92 4.73
C TYR A 157 5.07 -14.98 4.29
N PHE A 158 4.80 -14.55 3.08
CA PHE A 158 3.42 -14.54 2.55
C PHE A 158 2.88 -15.94 2.18
N GLY A 159 3.65 -17.02 2.31
CA GLY A 159 3.07 -18.36 2.20
C GLY A 159 2.00 -18.62 3.27
N HIS A 160 2.29 -18.26 4.52
CA HIS A 160 1.41 -18.52 5.67
C HIS A 160 1.32 -17.35 6.67
N GLY A 161 1.75 -16.12 6.29
CA GLY A 161 1.64 -14.95 7.16
C GLY A 161 2.69 -14.84 8.27
N TYR A 162 3.77 -15.65 8.27
CA TYR A 162 4.76 -15.62 9.34
C TYR A 162 5.64 -14.39 9.29
N VAL A 163 5.94 -13.83 10.48
CA VAL A 163 6.90 -12.75 10.66
C VAL A 163 8.08 -13.28 11.48
N SER A 164 9.30 -13.21 10.93
CA SER A 164 10.51 -13.69 11.62
C SER A 164 11.75 -12.88 11.26
N SER A 165 12.80 -13.02 12.05
CA SER A 165 14.11 -12.48 11.72
C SER A 165 14.90 -13.50 10.90
N LEU A 166 15.52 -13.02 9.83
CA LEU A 166 16.35 -13.81 8.91
C LEU A 166 17.75 -13.19 8.85
N ARG A 167 18.77 -14.02 8.55
CA ARG A 167 20.10 -13.49 8.24
C ARG A 167 20.03 -12.65 6.96
N ARG A 168 20.63 -11.44 6.96
CA ARG A 168 20.58 -10.51 5.80
C ARG A 168 21.12 -11.10 4.50
N LEU A 169 21.99 -12.12 4.59
CA LEU A 169 22.50 -12.87 3.45
C LEU A 169 21.59 -14.01 2.98
N SER A 170 20.48 -14.26 3.69
CA SER A 170 19.44 -15.16 3.18
C SER A 170 18.71 -14.51 2.00
N TYR A 171 17.98 -15.31 1.25
CA TYR A 171 17.31 -14.88 0.04
C TYR A 171 15.82 -14.64 0.30
N GLY A 172 15.32 -13.56 -0.27
CA GLY A 172 13.91 -13.16 -0.23
C GLY A 172 13.61 -12.15 -1.31
N PHE A 173 12.39 -11.70 -1.36
CA PHE A 173 11.91 -10.69 -2.31
C PHE A 173 11.77 -9.33 -1.62
N ALA A 174 11.56 -8.28 -2.39
CA ALA A 174 11.10 -7.00 -1.90
C ALA A 174 9.64 -6.76 -2.30
N LEU A 175 8.95 -5.92 -1.52
CA LEU A 175 7.71 -5.27 -1.91
C LEU A 175 7.91 -3.78 -1.63
N ALA A 176 7.86 -2.95 -2.66
CA ALA A 176 8.16 -1.53 -2.51
C ALA A 176 6.94 -0.75 -1.99
N VAL A 177 7.21 0.24 -1.16
CA VAL A 177 6.22 1.15 -0.57
C VAL A 177 6.70 2.59 -0.64
N ARG A 178 5.76 3.54 -0.71
CA ARG A 178 5.99 4.98 -0.57
C ARG A 178 4.81 5.65 0.13
N ARG A 179 4.95 6.91 0.54
CA ARG A 179 3.82 7.72 1.02
C ARG A 179 2.96 8.18 -0.16
N ALA A 180 1.65 7.94 -0.10
CA ALA A 180 0.72 8.53 -1.04
C ALA A 180 0.62 10.04 -0.79
N GLY A 181 0.67 10.86 -1.85
CA GLY A 181 0.50 12.33 -1.73
C GLY A 181 1.79 13.13 -1.47
N GLN A 182 2.96 12.51 -1.60
CA GLN A 182 4.25 13.21 -1.66
C GLN A 182 4.72 13.33 -3.11
#